data_3759ba682473d293580257885f32e0ca
#
_entry.id   3759ba682473d293580257885f32e0ca
#
_cell.length_a   1.000
_cell.length_b   1.000
_cell.length_c   1.000
_cell.angle_alpha   90.00
_cell.angle_beta   90.00
_cell.angle_gamma   90.00
#
_symmetry.space_group_name_H-M   'P 1'
#
loop_
_entity.id
_entity.type
_entity.pdbx_description
1 polymer ?
#
loop_
_entity_poly.entity_id
_entity_poly.type
_entity_poly.pdbx_seq_one_letter_code
_entity_poly.pdbx_strand_id
1 'polypeptide(L)'
;YGVGIKCATITPDEDRVKEFNLKQMWKSPNGTIRNILDGTVFREPIVMNNIPRLVPNWTAPICIGRHAFGDQYRATDFVVKGKGKLTIKFEGEDGKTIEHEVYNFKGDGVALAMYNTDESIMGFARACFNIALQKGWPLYLSTKNTILKKYDGRFKDIFEEIYQADYKSKYEAAGIVYEHRLIDDMVASALKWNGN
;
A
#
# COMPACT_ATOMS: atom_id res chain seq x y z
N TYR A 1 -22.13 -15.91 -9.25
CA TYR A 1 -22.46 -14.98 -8.16
C TYR A 1 -21.44 -13.82 -8.02
N GLY A 2 -20.35 -13.84 -8.79
CA GLY A 2 -19.31 -12.77 -8.75
C GLY A 2 -18.50 -12.70 -7.45
N VAL A 3 -18.52 -13.79 -6.65
CA VAL A 3 -17.80 -13.87 -5.38
C VAL A 3 -16.99 -15.17 -5.31
N GLY A 4 -15.86 -15.11 -4.61
CA GLY A 4 -15.00 -16.26 -4.34
C GLY A 4 -14.50 -16.26 -2.91
N ILE A 5 -14.27 -17.44 -2.37
CA ILE A 5 -13.69 -17.64 -1.04
C ILE A 5 -12.38 -18.38 -1.19
N LYS A 6 -11.32 -17.84 -0.61
CA LYS A 6 -10.02 -18.48 -0.51
C LYS A 6 -9.64 -18.66 0.95
N CYS A 7 -9.48 -19.93 1.35
CA CYS A 7 -8.97 -20.26 2.67
C CYS A 7 -7.47 -19.93 2.83
N ALA A 8 -6.96 -19.99 4.05
CA ALA A 8 -5.55 -19.78 4.34
C ALA A 8 -4.67 -20.79 3.58
N THR A 9 -3.53 -20.32 3.11
CA THR A 9 -2.49 -21.14 2.47
C THR A 9 -1.13 -20.78 3.05
N ILE A 10 -0.23 -21.75 3.05
CA ILE A 10 1.17 -21.54 3.40
C ILE A 10 1.91 -21.11 2.13
N THR A 11 2.67 -20.02 2.22
CA THR A 11 3.64 -19.65 1.19
C THR A 11 4.93 -20.44 1.46
N PRO A 12 5.45 -21.22 0.49
CA PRO A 12 6.67 -21.99 0.69
C PRO A 12 7.87 -21.05 0.83
N ASP A 13 8.73 -21.38 1.78
CA ASP A 13 10.11 -20.91 1.91
C ASP A 13 11.09 -21.96 1.37
N GLU A 14 12.39 -21.70 1.47
CA GLU A 14 13.43 -22.59 0.97
C GLU A 14 13.40 -24.00 1.64
N ASP A 15 13.06 -24.07 2.91
CA ASP A 15 12.99 -25.32 3.65
C ASP A 15 11.78 -26.14 3.20
N ARG A 16 10.64 -25.49 2.98
CA ARG A 16 9.44 -26.15 2.46
C ARG A 16 9.60 -26.61 1.02
N VAL A 17 10.33 -25.86 0.19
CA VAL A 17 10.66 -26.30 -1.17
C VAL A 17 11.41 -27.64 -1.13
N LYS A 18 12.37 -27.80 -0.20
CA LYS A 18 13.13 -29.04 -0.01
C LYS A 18 12.26 -30.14 0.60
N GLU A 19 11.54 -29.84 1.69
CA GLU A 19 10.67 -30.78 2.41
C GLU A 19 9.62 -31.42 1.49
N PHE A 20 8.96 -30.63 0.67
CA PHE A 20 7.88 -31.07 -0.22
C PHE A 20 8.33 -31.32 -1.66
N ASN A 21 9.63 -31.25 -1.94
CA ASN A 21 10.21 -31.45 -3.28
C ASN A 21 9.48 -30.61 -4.36
N LEU A 22 9.25 -29.32 -4.06
CA LEU A 22 8.56 -28.42 -4.97
C LEU A 22 9.45 -28.06 -6.15
N LYS A 23 8.84 -27.91 -7.34
CA LYS A 23 9.57 -27.52 -8.57
C LYS A 23 10.19 -26.13 -8.48
N GLN A 24 9.61 -25.26 -7.66
CA GLN A 24 10.09 -23.88 -7.42
C GLN A 24 9.47 -23.33 -6.15
N MET A 25 10.04 -22.25 -5.64
CA MET A 25 9.45 -21.46 -4.55
C MET A 25 8.33 -20.58 -5.12
N TRP A 26 7.09 -21.06 -5.01
CA TRP A 26 5.91 -20.35 -5.52
C TRP A 26 5.65 -19.06 -4.74
N LYS A 27 5.28 -18.00 -5.45
CA LYS A 27 4.84 -16.75 -4.81
C LYS A 27 3.55 -16.96 -4.01
N SER A 28 3.33 -16.11 -3.01
CA SER A 28 2.11 -16.16 -2.20
C SER A 28 0.86 -16.12 -3.06
N PRO A 29 -0.06 -17.11 -2.97
CA PRO A 29 -1.33 -17.08 -3.67
C PRO A 29 -2.18 -15.85 -3.32
N ASN A 30 -2.09 -15.37 -2.07
CA ASN A 30 -2.76 -14.15 -1.62
C ASN A 30 -2.28 -12.91 -2.39
N GLY A 31 -0.97 -12.75 -2.52
CA GLY A 31 -0.38 -11.66 -3.30
C GLY A 31 -0.75 -11.75 -4.77
N THR A 32 -0.70 -12.95 -5.35
CA THR A 32 -1.07 -13.19 -6.76
C THR A 32 -2.53 -12.83 -7.03
N ILE A 33 -3.47 -13.31 -6.22
CA ILE A 33 -4.91 -13.04 -6.38
C ILE A 33 -5.19 -11.53 -6.24
N ARG A 34 -4.60 -10.87 -5.23
CA ARG A 34 -4.79 -9.43 -5.04
C ARG A 34 -4.30 -8.60 -6.22
N ASN A 35 -3.14 -8.97 -6.79
CA ASN A 35 -2.61 -8.26 -7.95
C ASN A 35 -3.37 -8.55 -9.26
N ILE A 36 -4.09 -9.66 -9.35
CA ILE A 36 -4.96 -9.96 -10.49
C ILE A 36 -6.28 -9.18 -10.38
N LEU A 37 -6.86 -9.16 -9.18
CA LEU A 37 -8.15 -8.53 -8.94
C LEU A 37 -8.04 -7.02 -8.73
N ASP A 38 -6.85 -6.54 -8.30
CA ASP A 38 -6.68 -5.18 -7.79
C ASP A 38 -7.61 -4.89 -6.60
N GLY A 39 -7.76 -3.62 -6.24
CA GLY A 39 -8.71 -3.17 -5.24
C GLY A 39 -8.09 -2.81 -3.90
N THR A 40 -8.95 -2.65 -2.91
CA THR A 40 -8.58 -2.18 -1.57
C THR A 40 -9.12 -3.12 -0.52
N VAL A 41 -8.32 -3.39 0.50
CA VAL A 41 -8.72 -4.21 1.64
C VAL A 41 -8.91 -3.30 2.85
N PHE A 42 -10.11 -3.30 3.41
CA PHE A 42 -10.42 -2.64 4.67
C PHE A 42 -10.61 -3.69 5.76
N ARG A 43 -9.88 -3.54 6.86
CA ARG A 43 -10.00 -4.39 8.04
C ARG A 43 -10.37 -3.52 9.23
N GLU A 44 -11.66 -3.47 9.51
CA GLU A 44 -12.17 -2.78 10.69
C GLU A 44 -11.91 -3.67 11.92
N PRO A 45 -11.19 -3.19 12.94
CA PRO A 45 -10.95 -3.97 14.15
C PRO A 45 -12.23 -4.08 14.99
N ILE A 46 -12.42 -5.22 15.62
CA ILE A 46 -13.49 -5.44 16.59
C ILE A 46 -13.00 -4.96 17.96
N VAL A 47 -13.61 -3.90 18.48
CA VAL A 47 -13.28 -3.35 19.80
C VAL A 47 -14.15 -4.03 20.85
N MET A 48 -13.52 -4.76 21.78
CA MET A 48 -14.19 -5.46 22.89
C MET A 48 -13.95 -4.75 24.21
N ASN A 49 -15.00 -4.52 24.99
CA ASN A 49 -14.92 -3.77 26.25
C ASN A 49 -14.18 -4.54 27.35
N ASN A 50 -14.25 -5.86 27.31
CA ASN A 50 -13.65 -6.76 28.32
C ASN A 50 -12.22 -7.20 28.00
N ILE A 51 -11.66 -6.78 26.86
CA ILE A 51 -10.28 -7.08 26.48
C ILE A 51 -9.47 -5.80 26.52
N PRO A 52 -8.40 -5.73 27.34
CA PRO A 52 -7.52 -4.57 27.39
C PRO A 52 -6.86 -4.31 26.04
N ARG A 53 -6.85 -3.06 25.61
CA ARG A 53 -6.20 -2.61 24.37
C ARG A 53 -4.76 -2.20 24.64
N LEU A 54 -3.86 -2.39 23.66
CA LEU A 54 -2.46 -1.94 23.77
C LEU A 54 -2.39 -0.41 23.92
N VAL A 55 -3.28 0.31 23.26
CA VAL A 55 -3.45 1.76 23.43
C VAL A 55 -4.79 1.98 24.16
N PRO A 56 -4.78 2.28 25.46
CA PRO A 56 -6.01 2.35 26.27
C PRO A 56 -7.06 3.35 25.74
N ASN A 57 -6.58 4.43 25.12
CA ASN A 57 -7.45 5.48 24.58
C ASN A 57 -8.25 5.06 23.33
N TRP A 58 -7.87 4.00 22.64
CA TRP A 58 -8.63 3.52 21.48
C TRP A 58 -9.93 2.86 21.89
N THR A 59 -10.96 3.67 22.10
CA THR A 59 -12.31 3.23 22.49
C THR A 59 -13.22 2.96 21.28
N ALA A 60 -12.84 3.47 20.10
CA ALA A 60 -13.51 3.21 18.84
C ALA A 60 -12.49 2.65 17.80
N PRO A 61 -12.95 1.95 16.76
CA PRO A 61 -12.06 1.34 15.79
C PRO A 61 -11.33 2.39 14.94
N ILE A 62 -10.06 2.11 14.64
CA ILE A 62 -9.31 2.80 13.58
C ILE A 62 -9.15 1.80 12.42
N CYS A 63 -9.73 2.10 11.27
CA CYS A 63 -9.67 1.23 10.11
C CYS A 63 -8.51 1.61 9.19
N ILE A 64 -7.67 0.64 8.86
CA ILE A 64 -6.56 0.85 7.92
C ILE A 64 -6.96 0.34 6.54
N GLY A 65 -7.05 1.26 5.57
CA GLY A 65 -7.19 0.92 4.16
C GLY A 65 -5.87 0.47 3.57
N ARG A 66 -5.86 -0.71 2.93
CA ARG A 66 -4.69 -1.30 2.33
C ARG A 66 -4.85 -1.36 0.82
N HIS A 67 -3.95 -0.71 0.09
CA HIS A 67 -3.84 -0.88 -1.34
C HIS A 67 -3.37 -2.31 -1.67
N ALA A 68 -4.06 -2.99 -2.57
CA ALA A 68 -3.84 -4.41 -2.83
C ALA A 68 -3.10 -4.70 -4.14
N PHE A 69 -2.51 -3.70 -4.76
CA PHE A 69 -1.86 -3.78 -6.07
C PHE A 69 -0.47 -3.14 -6.04
N GLY A 70 0.47 -3.74 -6.77
CA GLY A 70 1.80 -3.17 -6.97
C GLY A 70 2.65 -3.13 -5.69
N ASP A 71 3.44 -2.07 -5.55
CA ASP A 71 4.31 -1.78 -4.41
C ASP A 71 5.18 -2.99 -4.02
N GLN A 72 5.37 -3.23 -2.71
CA GLN A 72 6.16 -4.36 -2.21
C GLN A 72 5.60 -5.75 -2.60
N TYR A 73 4.31 -5.85 -2.96
CA TYR A 73 3.70 -7.13 -3.36
C TYR A 73 4.04 -7.55 -4.78
N ARG A 74 4.55 -6.62 -5.58
CA ARG A 74 5.04 -6.85 -6.95
C ARG A 74 6.47 -6.38 -7.13
N ALA A 75 7.19 -6.13 -6.05
CA ALA A 75 8.58 -5.75 -6.11
C ALA A 75 9.43 -6.83 -6.79
N THR A 76 10.44 -6.37 -7.49
CA THR A 76 11.52 -7.20 -8.01
C THR A 76 12.76 -6.92 -7.19
N ASP A 77 13.24 -7.91 -6.46
CA ASP A 77 14.41 -7.81 -5.59
C ASP A 77 15.41 -8.93 -5.86
N PHE A 78 16.66 -8.64 -5.59
CA PHE A 78 17.75 -9.60 -5.76
C PHE A 78 18.98 -9.25 -4.91
N VAL A 79 19.79 -10.26 -4.66
CA VAL A 79 21.09 -10.11 -4.00
C VAL A 79 22.14 -9.73 -5.04
N VAL A 80 22.80 -8.59 -4.82
CA VAL A 80 23.96 -8.17 -5.62
C VAL A 80 25.19 -8.88 -5.11
N LYS A 81 25.98 -9.46 -6.01
CA LYS A 81 27.25 -10.09 -5.71
C LYS A 81 28.40 -9.32 -6.34
N GLY A 82 29.31 -8.82 -5.49
CA GLY A 82 30.50 -8.12 -5.93
C GLY A 82 30.26 -6.66 -6.30
N LYS A 83 31.25 -6.10 -7.02
CA LYS A 83 31.24 -4.72 -7.48
C LYS A 83 30.44 -4.59 -8.79
N GLY A 84 29.70 -3.48 -8.92
CA GLY A 84 28.95 -3.24 -10.15
C GLY A 84 28.00 -2.08 -10.04
N LYS A 85 27.51 -1.62 -11.19
CA LYS A 85 26.58 -0.51 -11.30
C LYS A 85 25.14 -1.01 -11.39
N LEU A 86 24.26 -0.49 -10.55
CA LEU A 86 22.82 -0.67 -10.64
C LEU A 86 22.21 0.51 -11.38
N THR A 87 21.44 0.24 -12.41
CA THR A 87 20.65 1.24 -13.15
C THR A 87 19.19 0.84 -13.18
N ILE A 88 18.30 1.83 -13.21
CA ILE A 88 16.89 1.66 -13.53
C ILE A 88 16.62 2.30 -14.88
N LYS A 89 15.94 1.57 -15.76
CA LYS A 89 15.66 2.02 -17.12
C LYS A 89 14.18 1.84 -17.43
N PHE A 90 13.57 2.85 -18.03
CA PHE A 90 12.25 2.79 -18.65
C PHE A 90 12.37 3.05 -20.13
N GLU A 91 11.79 2.19 -20.96
CA GLU A 91 11.73 2.31 -22.40
C GLU A 91 10.27 2.52 -22.81
N GLY A 92 9.96 3.72 -23.25
CA GLY A 92 8.64 4.06 -23.74
C GLY A 92 8.40 3.49 -25.14
N GLU A 93 7.15 3.14 -25.46
CA GLU A 93 6.76 2.71 -26.82
C GLU A 93 6.98 3.81 -27.86
N ASP A 94 7.03 5.09 -27.43
CA ASP A 94 7.37 6.26 -28.26
C ASP A 94 8.89 6.38 -28.54
N GLY A 95 9.68 5.43 -28.11
CA GLY A 95 11.14 5.40 -28.25
C GLY A 95 11.90 6.25 -27.24
N LYS A 96 11.21 6.97 -26.35
CA LYS A 96 11.88 7.72 -25.29
C LYS A 96 12.37 6.81 -24.20
N THR A 97 13.56 7.06 -23.72
CA THR A 97 14.20 6.29 -22.66
C THR A 97 14.51 7.19 -21.46
N ILE A 98 14.19 6.71 -20.27
CA ILE A 98 14.61 7.29 -19.02
C ILE A 98 15.55 6.31 -18.35
N GLU A 99 16.77 6.73 -18.02
CA GLU A 99 17.74 5.88 -17.33
C GLU A 99 18.38 6.65 -16.18
N HIS A 100 18.45 6.01 -15.03
CA HIS A 100 19.10 6.56 -13.84
C HIS A 100 20.07 5.55 -13.24
N GLU A 101 21.28 5.99 -12.94
CA GLU A 101 22.16 5.25 -12.05
C GLU A 101 21.60 5.33 -10.62
N VAL A 102 21.33 4.17 -10.04
CA VAL A 102 20.82 4.06 -8.68
C VAL A 102 21.97 4.04 -7.69
N TYR A 103 22.93 3.14 -7.93
CA TYR A 103 24.10 2.99 -7.07
C TYR A 103 25.25 2.25 -7.77
N ASN A 104 26.47 2.55 -7.36
CA ASN A 104 27.69 1.84 -7.79
C ASN A 104 28.24 1.03 -6.63
N PHE A 105 27.92 -0.27 -6.61
CA PHE A 105 28.29 -1.20 -5.55
C PHE A 105 29.81 -1.41 -5.51
N LYS A 106 30.38 -1.30 -4.32
CA LYS A 106 31.79 -1.62 -4.03
C LYS A 106 32.01 -3.04 -3.52
N GLY A 107 30.94 -3.77 -3.29
CA GLY A 107 30.90 -5.15 -2.78
C GLY A 107 29.47 -5.68 -2.83
N ASP A 108 29.21 -6.75 -2.08
CA ASP A 108 27.90 -7.38 -2.00
C ASP A 108 26.83 -6.42 -1.43
N GLY A 109 25.58 -6.66 -1.81
CA GLY A 109 24.45 -5.87 -1.35
C GLY A 109 23.11 -6.43 -1.80
N VAL A 110 22.08 -5.62 -1.72
CA VAL A 110 20.73 -5.96 -2.17
C VAL A 110 20.14 -4.81 -2.99
N ALA A 111 19.24 -5.13 -3.90
CA ALA A 111 18.51 -4.15 -4.70
C ALA A 111 17.04 -4.53 -4.79
N LEU A 112 16.18 -3.51 -4.90
CA LEU A 112 14.74 -3.66 -5.05
C LEU A 112 14.19 -2.58 -5.96
N ALA A 113 13.28 -2.96 -6.84
CA ALA A 113 12.44 -2.05 -7.62
C ALA A 113 10.97 -2.38 -7.42
N MET A 114 10.13 -1.36 -7.34
CA MET A 114 8.68 -1.48 -7.25
C MET A 114 7.99 -0.45 -8.14
N TYR A 115 6.72 -0.66 -8.42
CA TYR A 115 5.91 0.21 -9.27
C TYR A 115 4.46 0.29 -8.80
N ASN A 116 3.75 1.29 -9.28
CA ASN A 116 2.29 1.35 -9.23
C ASN A 116 1.76 2.04 -10.49
N THR A 117 0.45 2.05 -10.70
CA THR A 117 -0.22 2.68 -11.83
C THR A 117 -1.21 3.73 -11.37
N ASP A 118 -1.40 4.78 -12.16
CA ASP A 118 -2.38 5.83 -11.86
C ASP A 118 -3.80 5.25 -11.73
N GLU A 119 -4.17 4.32 -12.60
CA GLU A 119 -5.48 3.66 -12.57
C GLU A 119 -5.74 2.96 -11.22
N SER A 120 -4.76 2.18 -10.75
CA SER A 120 -4.87 1.49 -9.46
C SER A 120 -4.89 2.46 -8.28
N ILE A 121 -4.08 3.53 -8.33
CA ILE A 121 -4.09 4.58 -7.30
C ILE A 121 -5.45 5.30 -7.26
N MET A 122 -6.02 5.62 -8.43
CA MET A 122 -7.37 6.22 -8.52
C MET A 122 -8.44 5.31 -7.93
N GLY A 123 -8.39 4.01 -8.24
CA GLY A 123 -9.29 3.01 -7.67
C GLY A 123 -9.18 2.93 -6.15
N PHE A 124 -7.95 2.94 -5.63
CA PHE A 124 -7.68 2.98 -4.19
C PHE A 124 -8.24 4.25 -3.54
N ALA A 125 -8.01 5.42 -4.13
CA ALA A 125 -8.54 6.69 -3.63
C ALA A 125 -10.07 6.67 -3.54
N ARG A 126 -10.75 6.29 -4.62
CA ARG A 126 -12.22 6.21 -4.65
C ARG A 126 -12.77 5.22 -3.62
N ALA A 127 -12.14 4.07 -3.45
CA ALA A 127 -12.53 3.09 -2.44
C ALA A 127 -12.41 3.67 -1.03
N CYS A 128 -11.30 4.37 -0.72
CA CYS A 128 -11.08 5.02 0.57
C CYS A 128 -12.09 6.14 0.84
N PHE A 129 -12.34 7.01 -0.14
CA PHE A 129 -13.33 8.09 -0.01
C PHE A 129 -14.75 7.55 0.20
N ASN A 130 -15.13 6.49 -0.52
CA ASN A 130 -16.46 5.90 -0.40
C ASN A 130 -16.69 5.25 0.95
N ILE A 131 -15.72 4.49 1.48
CA ILE A 131 -15.88 3.85 2.79
C ILE A 131 -15.95 4.88 3.92
N ALA A 132 -15.16 5.95 3.85
CA ALA A 132 -15.19 7.04 4.81
C ALA A 132 -16.57 7.73 4.83
N LEU A 133 -17.15 8.04 3.66
CA LEU A 133 -18.50 8.56 3.54
C LEU A 133 -19.55 7.59 4.12
N GLN A 134 -19.45 6.31 3.77
CA GLN A 134 -20.38 5.27 4.28
C GLN A 134 -20.35 5.17 5.80
N LYS A 135 -19.18 5.30 6.39
CA LYS A 135 -18.97 5.23 7.85
C LYS A 135 -19.24 6.56 8.57
N GLY A 136 -19.20 7.68 7.88
CA GLY A 136 -19.22 9.01 8.48
C GLY A 136 -17.92 9.31 9.26
N TRP A 137 -16.81 8.74 8.83
CA TRP A 137 -15.50 8.87 9.50
C TRP A 137 -14.54 9.75 8.71
N PRO A 138 -13.64 10.48 9.38
CA PRO A 138 -12.59 11.21 8.69
C PRO A 138 -11.66 10.24 7.94
N LEU A 139 -11.06 10.73 6.86
CA LEU A 139 -10.08 9.99 6.07
C LEU A 139 -8.72 10.68 6.12
N TYR A 140 -7.69 9.92 6.44
CA TYR A 140 -6.30 10.37 6.42
C TYR A 140 -5.49 9.52 5.44
N LEU A 141 -4.89 10.18 4.44
CA LEU A 141 -3.86 9.57 3.62
C LEU A 141 -2.51 9.79 4.26
N SER A 142 -1.73 8.74 4.44
CA SER A 142 -0.37 8.84 4.98
C SER A 142 0.67 8.40 3.96
N THR A 143 1.68 9.22 3.77
CA THR A 143 2.80 8.94 2.86
C THR A 143 4.13 9.40 3.47
N LYS A 144 5.23 9.08 2.80
CA LYS A 144 6.55 9.68 3.07
C LYS A 144 7.04 10.48 1.86
N ASN A 145 6.17 11.31 1.30
CA ASN A 145 6.45 12.10 0.09
C ASN A 145 7.60 13.12 0.25
N THR A 146 8.02 13.41 1.46
CA THR A 146 9.24 14.21 1.72
C THR A 146 10.53 13.49 1.32
N ILE A 147 10.51 12.15 1.31
CA ILE A 147 11.61 11.28 0.88
C ILE A 147 11.30 10.69 -0.50
N LEU A 148 10.17 9.99 -0.64
CA LEU A 148 9.71 9.40 -1.90
C LEU A 148 8.90 10.43 -2.71
N LYS A 149 9.57 11.53 -3.10
CA LYS A 149 8.91 12.72 -3.66
C LYS A 149 8.07 12.45 -4.90
N LYS A 150 8.48 11.54 -5.76
CA LYS A 150 7.75 11.18 -6.98
C LYS A 150 6.79 10.04 -6.76
N TYR A 151 7.22 8.98 -6.11
CA TYR A 151 6.40 7.79 -5.88
C TYR A 151 5.21 8.10 -4.96
N ASP A 152 5.48 8.45 -3.71
CA ASP A 152 4.44 8.81 -2.75
C ASP A 152 3.74 10.12 -3.12
N GLY A 153 4.47 11.05 -3.74
CA GLY A 153 3.91 12.30 -4.26
C GLY A 153 2.80 12.04 -5.28
N ARG A 154 2.93 11.02 -6.15
CA ARG A 154 1.88 10.69 -7.11
C ARG A 154 0.61 10.18 -6.43
N PHE A 155 0.72 9.37 -5.38
CA PHE A 155 -0.43 8.98 -4.56
C PHE A 155 -1.13 10.19 -3.95
N LYS A 156 -0.34 11.08 -3.32
CA LYS A 156 -0.87 12.31 -2.72
C LYS A 156 -1.61 13.18 -3.75
N ASP A 157 -1.02 13.40 -4.91
CA ASP A 157 -1.57 14.27 -5.95
C ASP A 157 -2.87 13.69 -6.52
N ILE A 158 -2.91 12.40 -6.84
CA ILE A 158 -4.12 11.72 -7.34
C ILE A 158 -5.25 11.75 -6.30
N PHE A 159 -4.94 11.49 -5.02
CA PHE A 159 -5.95 11.59 -3.96
C PHE A 159 -6.52 13.00 -3.85
N GLU A 160 -5.67 14.02 -3.91
CA GLU A 160 -6.10 15.42 -3.85
C GLU A 160 -6.95 15.79 -5.07
N GLU A 161 -6.54 15.43 -6.29
CA GLU A 161 -7.28 15.66 -7.52
C GLU A 161 -8.71 15.08 -7.45
N ILE A 162 -8.81 13.80 -7.03
CA ILE A 162 -10.11 13.10 -6.89
C ILE A 162 -10.95 13.72 -5.77
N TYR A 163 -10.33 14.06 -4.64
CA TYR A 163 -11.04 14.71 -3.54
C TYR A 163 -11.69 16.02 -4.00
N GLN A 164 -10.92 16.91 -4.61
CA GLN A 164 -11.42 18.21 -5.06
C GLN A 164 -12.51 18.08 -6.13
N ALA A 165 -12.35 17.13 -7.07
CA ALA A 165 -13.30 16.95 -8.17
C ALA A 165 -14.61 16.26 -7.74
N ASP A 166 -14.54 15.17 -6.95
CA ASP A 166 -15.66 14.23 -6.80
C ASP A 166 -16.21 14.15 -5.38
N TYR A 167 -15.41 14.52 -4.35
CA TYR A 167 -15.75 14.19 -2.96
C TYR A 167 -15.85 15.37 -2.00
N LYS A 168 -15.22 16.49 -2.28
CA LYS A 168 -15.16 17.64 -1.37
C LYS A 168 -16.54 18.10 -0.89
N SER A 169 -17.46 18.35 -1.80
CA SER A 169 -18.82 18.77 -1.45
C SER A 169 -19.59 17.73 -0.64
N LYS A 170 -19.34 16.44 -0.91
CA LYS A 170 -19.97 15.34 -0.16
C LYS A 170 -19.42 15.25 1.27
N TYR A 171 -18.11 15.46 1.44
CA TYR A 171 -17.45 15.46 2.73
C TYR A 171 -17.88 16.66 3.58
N GLU A 172 -17.95 17.85 2.97
CA GLU A 172 -18.46 19.05 3.63
C GLU A 172 -19.92 18.86 4.09
N ALA A 173 -20.77 18.30 3.24
CA ALA A 173 -22.16 18.00 3.59
C ALA A 173 -22.31 16.95 4.69
N ALA A 174 -21.40 15.98 4.74
CA ALA A 174 -21.37 14.93 5.76
C ALA A 174 -20.65 15.37 7.05
N GLY A 175 -20.02 16.54 7.07
CA GLY A 175 -19.26 17.05 8.22
C GLY A 175 -18.00 16.22 8.54
N ILE A 176 -17.42 15.54 7.55
CA ILE A 176 -16.20 14.74 7.70
C ILE A 176 -15.03 15.39 6.97
N VAL A 177 -13.82 15.04 7.39
CA VAL A 177 -12.57 15.66 6.93
C VAL A 177 -11.74 14.66 6.12
N TYR A 178 -11.10 15.14 5.05
CA TYR A 178 -9.98 14.48 4.40
C TYR A 178 -8.71 15.28 4.65
N GLU A 179 -7.63 14.59 5.00
CA GLU A 179 -6.32 15.18 5.24
C GLU A 179 -5.19 14.26 4.77
N HIS A 180 -4.15 14.85 4.19
CA HIS A 180 -2.89 14.15 3.96
C HIS A 180 -1.91 14.50 5.09
N ARG A 181 -1.27 13.48 5.68
CA ARG A 181 -0.22 13.64 6.70
C ARG A 181 0.99 12.77 6.38
N LEU A 182 2.16 13.21 6.82
CA LEU A 182 3.34 12.33 6.83
C LEU A 182 3.10 11.15 7.78
N ILE A 183 3.62 9.99 7.42
CA ILE A 183 3.35 8.74 8.16
C ILE A 183 3.79 8.82 9.63
N ASP A 184 4.92 9.45 9.91
CA ASP A 184 5.42 9.63 11.28
C ASP A 184 4.47 10.52 12.11
N ASP A 185 3.99 11.62 11.55
CA ASP A 185 2.98 12.48 12.21
C ASP A 185 1.66 11.75 12.37
N MET A 186 1.27 10.93 11.39
CA MET A 186 0.04 10.15 11.44
C MET A 186 0.07 9.12 12.56
N VAL A 187 1.16 8.37 12.70
CA VAL A 187 1.34 7.39 13.77
C VAL A 187 1.30 8.08 15.13
N ALA A 188 2.05 9.19 15.30
CA ALA A 188 2.06 9.95 16.53
C ALA A 188 0.67 10.50 16.91
N SER A 189 -0.10 10.95 15.92
CA SER A 189 -1.47 11.43 16.11
C SER A 189 -2.42 10.28 16.49
N ALA A 190 -2.37 9.16 15.74
CA ALA A 190 -3.23 8.00 15.99
C ALA A 190 -3.07 7.42 17.39
N LEU A 191 -1.85 7.43 17.94
CA LEU A 191 -1.57 6.98 19.30
C LEU A 191 -2.24 7.85 20.39
N LYS A 192 -2.60 9.09 20.05
CA LYS A 192 -3.25 10.04 20.96
C LYS A 192 -4.78 10.08 20.80
N TRP A 193 -5.32 9.51 19.72
CA TRP A 193 -6.75 9.52 19.44
C TRP A 193 -7.53 8.52 20.28
N ASN A 194 -8.84 8.74 20.33
CA ASN A 194 -9.78 7.80 20.97
C ASN A 194 -10.26 6.70 20.00
N GLY A 195 -9.93 6.81 18.74
CA GLY A 195 -10.39 6.00 17.62
C GLY A 195 -11.25 6.81 16.66
N ASN A 196 -11.57 6.20 15.49
CA ASN A 196 -12.29 6.67 14.27
C ASN A 196 -12.27 8.17 13.99
#